data_86b58f0f8766217fde84ef267e86ccc2
#
_entry.id   86b58f0f8766217fde84ef267e86ccc2
#
_cell.length_a   1.000
_cell.length_b   1.000
_cell.length_c   1.000
_cell.angle_alpha   90.00
_cell.angle_beta   90.00
_cell.angle_gamma   90.00
#
_symmetry.space_group_name_H-M   'P 1'
#
loop_
_entity.id
_entity.type
_entity.pdbx_description
1 polymer ?
#
loop_
_entity_poly.entity_id
_entity_poly.type
_entity_poly.pdbx_seq_one_letter_code
_entity_poly.pdbx_strand_id
1 'polypeptide(L)'
;TDGVTPTETKMTVFTTRADTIYGCTFMLLPPESKLAAELVEDSEYKDAFDALHEEAVKVSSIDRQGTDREKHGVFTGRYAINPVTGQTVPIWVADYVLLDYGTGAVMGVPSGDKRDFDFAKKYDLPIVPIICEEGTDIYEELKGVSEYKVTSVDWDGPMDTVGILVQSGPFTGLRGGKHSEAEEAVVAYLTEHNVGRRTVQFRLRDWLISRQRYWGNPIPMIHCDCCGDVPVPYDQLPVTLPDNLDLAAGDTLAECKEFVETTCPKCGKPAQRITDTMDTFTCSSWYYLRYCDPHNTELPFSKESVNR
;
A
#
# COMPACT_ATOMS: atom_id res chain seq x y z
N THR A 1 6.95 -25.72 21.37
CA THR A 1 7.60 -25.61 20.03
C THR A 1 6.87 -26.52 19.07
N ASP A 2 6.00 -25.95 18.30
CA ASP A 2 4.98 -26.62 17.46
C ASP A 2 5.52 -27.05 16.09
N GLY A 3 6.80 -27.44 16.02
CA GLY A 3 7.40 -27.96 14.78
C GLY A 3 7.69 -26.90 13.70
N VAL A 4 7.54 -25.60 14.02
CA VAL A 4 7.84 -24.52 13.08
C VAL A 4 9.35 -24.28 13.03
N THR A 5 9.95 -24.50 11.87
CA THR A 5 11.37 -24.17 11.65
C THR A 5 11.45 -22.72 11.16
N PRO A 6 12.11 -21.81 11.90
CA PRO A 6 12.30 -20.44 11.45
C PRO A 6 13.10 -20.39 10.14
N THR A 7 12.69 -19.53 9.23
CA THR A 7 13.44 -19.20 8.01
C THR A 7 14.14 -17.85 8.18
N GLU A 8 15.08 -17.52 7.30
CA GLU A 8 15.73 -16.20 7.27
C GLU A 8 14.85 -15.12 6.61
N THR A 9 13.67 -15.49 6.08
CA THR A 9 12.77 -14.57 5.42
C THR A 9 12.18 -13.58 6.41
N LYS A 10 12.33 -12.29 6.13
CA LYS A 10 11.82 -11.21 6.98
C LYS A 10 10.62 -10.54 6.32
N MET A 11 9.54 -10.39 7.08
CA MET A 11 8.38 -9.61 6.68
C MET A 11 8.46 -8.25 7.35
N THR A 12 8.65 -7.20 6.55
CA THR A 12 8.67 -5.82 7.05
C THR A 12 7.27 -5.25 7.04
N VAL A 13 6.82 -4.71 8.16
CA VAL A 13 5.52 -4.04 8.30
C VAL A 13 5.70 -2.55 8.52
N PHE A 14 4.72 -1.77 8.07
CA PHE A 14 4.58 -0.36 8.41
C PHE A 14 3.40 -0.19 9.36
N THR A 15 3.59 0.52 10.46
CA THR A 15 2.52 0.85 11.40
C THR A 15 2.60 2.30 11.85
N THR A 16 1.46 2.90 12.10
CA THR A 16 1.33 4.21 12.77
C THR A 16 1.08 4.05 14.28
N ARG A 17 1.10 2.80 14.78
CA ARG A 17 0.79 2.43 16.15
C ARG A 17 1.76 1.35 16.63
N ALA A 18 3.04 1.72 16.76
CA ALA A 18 4.07 0.81 17.24
C ALA A 18 3.82 0.34 18.69
N ASP A 19 3.16 1.17 19.51
CA ASP A 19 2.75 0.86 20.86
C ASP A 19 1.83 -0.37 20.97
N THR A 20 1.18 -0.77 19.89
CA THR A 20 0.25 -1.91 19.88
C THR A 20 0.86 -3.25 19.46
N ILE A 21 2.17 -3.32 19.27
CA ILE A 21 2.85 -4.51 18.74
C ILE A 21 2.66 -5.78 19.59
N TYR A 22 2.46 -5.63 20.89
CA TYR A 22 2.17 -6.75 21.78
C TYR A 22 0.79 -7.38 21.57
N GLY A 23 -0.15 -6.65 20.95
CA GLY A 23 -1.48 -7.13 20.59
C GLY A 23 -1.57 -7.70 19.16
N CYS A 24 -0.44 -7.84 18.48
CA CYS A 24 -0.39 -8.47 17.16
C CYS A 24 -0.62 -9.97 17.30
N THR A 25 -1.78 -10.44 16.90
CA THR A 25 -2.18 -11.86 17.01
C THR A 25 -2.20 -12.58 15.65
N PHE A 26 -2.09 -11.86 14.55
CA PHE A 26 -1.94 -12.40 13.19
C PHE A 26 -1.27 -11.37 12.28
N MET A 27 -0.76 -11.83 11.17
CA MET A 27 -0.19 -11.00 10.11
C MET A 27 -1.07 -11.04 8.89
N LEU A 28 -1.13 -9.93 8.16
CA LEU A 28 -1.98 -9.76 6.99
C LEU A 28 -1.16 -9.35 5.78
N LEU A 29 -1.47 -9.99 4.65
CA LEU A 29 -0.97 -9.64 3.32
C LEU A 29 -2.15 -9.33 2.38
N PRO A 30 -2.01 -8.41 1.44
CA PRO A 30 -3.01 -8.20 0.41
C PRO A 30 -2.99 -9.35 -0.61
N PRO A 31 -4.12 -9.63 -1.28
CA PRO A 31 -4.19 -10.67 -2.30
C PRO A 31 -3.21 -10.48 -3.47
N GLU A 32 -2.85 -9.25 -3.78
CA GLU A 32 -1.91 -8.88 -4.86
C GLU A 32 -0.43 -9.03 -4.46
N SER A 33 -0.15 -9.45 -3.22
CA SER A 33 1.23 -9.58 -2.72
C SER A 33 1.95 -10.77 -3.35
N LYS A 34 3.13 -10.51 -3.92
CA LYS A 34 4.01 -11.59 -4.41
C LYS A 34 4.40 -12.54 -3.30
N LEU A 35 4.67 -12.02 -2.09
CA LEU A 35 4.98 -12.82 -0.92
C LEU A 35 3.80 -13.75 -0.54
N ALA A 36 2.56 -13.25 -0.63
CA ALA A 36 1.39 -14.09 -0.37
C ALA A 36 1.31 -15.27 -1.35
N ALA A 37 1.52 -15.02 -2.64
CA ALA A 37 1.54 -16.07 -3.66
C ALA A 37 2.66 -17.10 -3.40
N GLU A 38 3.88 -16.64 -3.06
CA GLU A 38 5.00 -17.51 -2.73
C GLU A 38 4.74 -18.38 -1.49
N LEU A 39 4.07 -17.83 -0.46
CA LEU A 39 3.79 -18.56 0.77
C LEU A 39 2.78 -19.68 0.60
N VAL A 40 1.86 -19.56 -0.36
CA VAL A 40 0.79 -20.55 -0.62
C VAL A 40 1.11 -21.50 -1.77
N GLU A 41 2.18 -21.28 -2.56
CA GLU A 41 2.44 -21.99 -3.83
C GLU A 41 2.37 -23.51 -3.69
N ASP A 42 2.99 -24.07 -2.64
CA ASP A 42 3.01 -25.52 -2.39
C ASP A 42 2.10 -25.92 -1.22
N SER A 43 1.00 -25.18 -0.99
CA SER A 43 0.10 -25.44 0.12
C SER A 43 -1.30 -25.84 -0.33
N GLU A 44 -2.05 -26.51 0.56
CA GLU A 44 -3.48 -26.81 0.38
C GLU A 44 -4.38 -25.56 0.27
N TYR A 45 -3.84 -24.37 0.57
CA TYR A 45 -4.55 -23.08 0.56
C TYR A 45 -4.47 -22.36 -0.80
N LYS A 46 -3.71 -22.89 -1.77
CA LYS A 46 -3.48 -22.25 -3.07
C LYS A 46 -4.77 -21.93 -3.83
N ASP A 47 -5.67 -22.90 -3.96
CA ASP A 47 -6.93 -22.73 -4.70
C ASP A 47 -7.83 -21.67 -4.04
N ALA A 48 -7.88 -21.65 -2.70
CA ALA A 48 -8.63 -20.64 -1.96
C ALA A 48 -8.02 -19.24 -2.10
N PHE A 49 -6.68 -19.16 -2.13
CA PHE A 49 -5.98 -17.90 -2.39
C PHE A 49 -6.26 -17.35 -3.79
N ASP A 50 -6.20 -18.21 -4.83
CA ASP A 50 -6.45 -17.81 -6.21
C ASP A 50 -7.89 -17.27 -6.36
N ALA A 51 -8.87 -17.91 -5.74
CA ALA A 51 -10.26 -17.45 -5.73
C ALA A 51 -10.39 -16.06 -5.03
N LEU A 52 -9.75 -15.88 -3.87
CA LEU A 52 -9.76 -14.61 -3.15
C LEU A 52 -9.08 -13.49 -3.97
N HIS A 53 -7.97 -13.79 -4.63
CA HIS A 53 -7.26 -12.86 -5.49
C HIS A 53 -8.13 -12.40 -6.67
N GLU A 54 -8.78 -13.34 -7.37
CA GLU A 54 -9.69 -13.01 -8.48
C GLU A 54 -10.87 -12.13 -8.05
N GLU A 55 -11.42 -12.36 -6.87
CA GLU A 55 -12.49 -11.52 -6.33
C GLU A 55 -11.99 -10.14 -5.92
N ALA A 56 -10.84 -10.07 -5.28
CA ALA A 56 -10.27 -8.81 -4.80
C ALA A 56 -9.94 -7.85 -5.94
N VAL A 57 -9.44 -8.34 -7.07
CA VAL A 57 -9.11 -7.52 -8.25
C VAL A 57 -10.34 -6.86 -8.86
N LYS A 58 -11.53 -7.47 -8.72
CA LYS A 58 -12.80 -6.93 -9.25
C LYS A 58 -13.38 -5.79 -8.41
N VAL A 59 -12.88 -5.58 -7.19
CA VAL A 59 -13.43 -4.61 -6.23
C VAL A 59 -12.48 -3.43 -6.09
N SER A 60 -13.02 -2.21 -6.11
CA SER A 60 -12.18 -1.02 -5.95
C SER A 60 -11.48 -0.98 -4.57
N SER A 61 -10.30 -0.36 -4.51
CA SER A 61 -9.54 -0.22 -3.26
C SER A 61 -10.32 0.55 -2.17
N ILE A 62 -11.22 1.44 -2.56
CA ILE A 62 -12.08 2.21 -1.64
C ILE A 62 -13.14 1.29 -1.04
N ASP A 63 -13.81 0.49 -1.85
CA ASP A 63 -14.86 -0.41 -1.39
C ASP A 63 -14.29 -1.53 -0.50
N ARG A 64 -13.07 -1.99 -0.78
CA ARG A 64 -12.38 -3.00 0.04
C ARG A 64 -12.09 -2.52 1.46
N GLN A 65 -11.84 -1.23 1.65
CA GLN A 65 -11.56 -0.62 2.97
C GLN A 65 -12.82 -0.28 3.78
N GLY A 66 -14.01 -0.38 3.21
CA GLY A 66 -15.27 -0.10 3.90
C GLY A 66 -15.40 -0.90 5.20
N THR A 67 -15.80 -0.27 6.30
CA THR A 67 -15.95 -0.91 7.62
C THR A 67 -17.13 -1.87 7.67
N ASP A 68 -18.18 -1.58 6.89
CA ASP A 68 -19.45 -2.33 6.93
C ASP A 68 -19.45 -3.57 6.02
N ARG A 69 -18.41 -3.76 5.23
CA ARG A 69 -18.25 -4.93 4.37
C ARG A 69 -17.73 -6.11 5.17
N GLU A 70 -18.30 -7.30 4.93
CA GLU A 70 -17.76 -8.55 5.44
C GLU A 70 -16.32 -8.75 4.95
N LYS A 71 -15.42 -9.13 5.86
CA LYS A 71 -14.01 -9.36 5.58
C LYS A 71 -13.77 -10.81 5.19
N HIS A 72 -13.03 -11.02 4.11
CA HIS A 72 -12.66 -12.34 3.63
C HIS A 72 -11.15 -12.50 3.66
N GLY A 73 -10.71 -13.72 3.99
CA GLY A 73 -9.30 -14.04 4.00
C GLY A 73 -9.03 -15.53 3.91
N VAL A 74 -7.78 -15.85 3.61
CA VAL A 74 -7.28 -17.22 3.49
C VAL A 74 -6.02 -17.36 4.33
N PHE A 75 -5.93 -18.41 5.13
CA PHE A 75 -4.73 -18.77 5.85
C PHE A 75 -3.67 -19.26 4.87
N THR A 76 -2.42 -18.85 5.05
CA THR A 76 -1.33 -19.26 4.15
C THR A 76 -0.68 -20.60 4.52
N GLY A 77 -1.06 -21.19 5.67
CA GLY A 77 -0.35 -22.35 6.23
C GLY A 77 1.00 -21.98 6.87
N ARG A 78 1.34 -20.69 6.94
CA ARG A 78 2.62 -20.19 7.44
C ARG A 78 2.42 -19.25 8.63
N TYR A 79 3.49 -19.11 9.40
CA TYR A 79 3.51 -18.30 10.61
C TYR A 79 4.67 -17.30 10.56
N ALA A 80 4.51 -16.15 11.20
CA ALA A 80 5.56 -15.19 11.47
C ALA A 80 5.93 -15.22 12.96
N ILE A 81 7.15 -14.84 13.30
CA ILE A 81 7.58 -14.64 14.68
C ILE A 81 7.53 -13.15 14.98
N ASN A 82 6.75 -12.75 15.98
CA ASN A 82 6.78 -11.38 16.48
C ASN A 82 8.14 -11.13 17.15
N PRO A 83 8.97 -10.20 16.68
CA PRO A 83 10.33 -10.02 17.17
C PRO A 83 10.40 -9.47 18.60
N VAL A 84 9.30 -8.95 19.12
CA VAL A 84 9.23 -8.35 20.45
C VAL A 84 8.77 -9.36 21.50
N THR A 85 7.76 -10.17 21.17
CA THR A 85 7.18 -11.15 22.09
C THR A 85 7.77 -12.54 21.93
N GLY A 86 8.41 -12.84 20.80
CA GLY A 86 8.85 -14.18 20.42
C GLY A 86 7.72 -15.15 20.06
N GLN A 87 6.48 -14.69 20.09
CA GLN A 87 5.32 -15.53 19.77
C GLN A 87 5.19 -15.74 18.26
N THR A 88 4.71 -16.93 17.88
CA THR A 88 4.32 -17.23 16.50
C THR A 88 2.89 -16.77 16.26
N VAL A 89 2.70 -16.07 15.15
CA VAL A 89 1.39 -15.56 14.71
C VAL A 89 1.10 -16.05 13.29
N PRO A 90 -0.14 -16.48 12.98
CA PRO A 90 -0.48 -16.98 11.64
C PRO A 90 -0.45 -15.84 10.61
N ILE A 91 -0.04 -16.18 9.38
CA ILE A 91 -0.06 -15.26 8.25
C ILE A 91 -1.30 -15.53 7.41
N TRP A 92 -2.12 -14.51 7.24
CA TRP A 92 -3.35 -14.55 6.45
C TRP A 92 -3.25 -13.63 5.24
N VAL A 93 -3.94 -13.96 4.18
CA VAL A 93 -4.24 -13.04 3.07
C VAL A 93 -5.66 -12.53 3.27
N ALA A 94 -5.83 -11.21 3.23
CA ALA A 94 -7.14 -10.60 3.50
C ALA A 94 -7.50 -9.52 2.47
N ASP A 95 -8.74 -9.50 2.05
CA ASP A 95 -9.27 -8.64 0.98
C ASP A 95 -9.31 -7.15 1.34
N TYR A 96 -9.29 -6.79 2.62
CA TYR A 96 -9.32 -5.39 3.09
C TYR A 96 -7.92 -4.76 3.25
N VAL A 97 -6.86 -5.52 3.04
CA VAL A 97 -5.47 -5.02 3.01
C VAL A 97 -5.11 -4.56 1.61
N LEU A 98 -4.43 -3.43 1.49
CA LEU A 98 -4.02 -2.87 0.20
C LEU A 98 -2.51 -2.96 0.02
N LEU A 99 -2.08 -3.26 -1.21
CA LEU A 99 -0.65 -3.35 -1.56
C LEU A 99 0.07 -2.00 -1.41
N ASP A 100 -0.61 -0.89 -1.72
CA ASP A 100 -0.03 0.46 -1.69
C ASP A 100 0.09 1.05 -0.28
N TYR A 101 -0.34 0.33 0.75
CA TYR A 101 -0.22 0.79 2.13
C TYR A 101 1.07 0.26 2.78
N GLY A 102 2.00 1.17 3.02
CA GLY A 102 3.26 0.85 3.69
C GLY A 102 4.14 -0.10 2.89
N THR A 103 4.37 -1.26 3.45
CA THR A 103 5.12 -2.37 2.83
C THR A 103 4.22 -3.42 2.20
N GLY A 104 2.90 -3.21 2.24
CA GLY A 104 1.89 -4.18 1.87
C GLY A 104 1.62 -5.27 2.93
N ALA A 105 2.42 -5.33 4.00
CA ALA A 105 2.18 -6.24 5.12
C ALA A 105 1.70 -5.45 6.34
N VAL A 106 0.71 -5.96 7.04
CA VAL A 106 0.07 -5.29 8.19
C VAL A 106 0.01 -6.23 9.38
N MET A 107 0.23 -5.67 10.58
CA MET A 107 -0.06 -6.36 11.84
C MET A 107 -1.57 -6.38 12.07
N GLY A 108 -2.13 -7.52 12.37
CA GLY A 108 -3.50 -7.63 12.88
C GLY A 108 -3.52 -7.39 14.38
N VAL A 109 -4.18 -6.32 14.80
CA VAL A 109 -4.34 -5.93 16.23
C VAL A 109 -5.82 -5.80 16.56
N PRO A 110 -6.52 -6.92 16.73
CA PRO A 110 -7.97 -6.94 16.84
C PRO A 110 -8.54 -6.22 18.06
N SER A 111 -7.76 -6.03 19.10
CA SER A 111 -8.22 -5.28 20.26
C SER A 111 -8.36 -3.76 20.02
N GLY A 112 -7.74 -3.22 18.96
CA GLY A 112 -7.73 -1.78 18.69
C GLY A 112 -8.17 -1.37 17.27
N ASP A 113 -8.48 -2.30 16.38
CA ASP A 113 -8.97 -2.04 15.01
C ASP A 113 -10.23 -2.85 14.73
N LYS A 114 -11.30 -2.17 14.30
CA LYS A 114 -12.59 -2.82 14.03
C LYS A 114 -12.53 -3.87 12.91
N ARG A 115 -11.74 -3.61 11.87
CA ARG A 115 -11.63 -4.56 10.74
C ARG A 115 -10.92 -5.83 11.18
N ASP A 116 -9.85 -5.67 11.97
CA ASP A 116 -9.09 -6.77 12.56
C ASP A 116 -9.92 -7.53 13.61
N PHE A 117 -10.75 -6.81 14.37
CA PHE A 117 -11.67 -7.41 15.35
C PHE A 117 -12.70 -8.29 14.64
N ASP A 118 -13.39 -7.78 13.63
CA ASP A 118 -14.39 -8.52 12.87
C ASP A 118 -13.76 -9.73 12.16
N PHE A 119 -12.55 -9.56 11.63
CA PHE A 119 -11.78 -10.63 11.03
C PHE A 119 -11.41 -11.72 12.05
N ALA A 120 -10.88 -11.31 13.21
CA ALA A 120 -10.52 -12.24 14.28
C ALA A 120 -11.72 -13.03 14.79
N LYS A 121 -12.87 -12.38 14.98
CA LYS A 121 -14.13 -13.07 15.36
C LYS A 121 -14.58 -14.06 14.31
N LYS A 122 -14.50 -13.72 13.01
CA LYS A 122 -14.90 -14.61 11.91
C LYS A 122 -14.05 -15.85 11.81
N TYR A 123 -12.74 -15.72 12.03
CA TYR A 123 -11.77 -16.82 11.84
C TYR A 123 -11.27 -17.42 13.17
N ASP A 124 -11.94 -17.11 14.28
CA ASP A 124 -11.62 -17.61 15.62
C ASP A 124 -10.13 -17.36 16.01
N LEU A 125 -9.63 -16.16 15.68
CA LEU A 125 -8.27 -15.74 16.02
C LEU A 125 -8.23 -15.08 17.41
N PRO A 126 -7.11 -15.19 18.14
CA PRO A 126 -6.98 -14.58 19.45
C PRO A 126 -7.14 -13.06 19.42
N ILE A 127 -7.82 -12.49 20.42
CA ILE A 127 -7.93 -11.05 20.64
C ILE A 127 -7.29 -10.75 21.99
N VAL A 128 -6.20 -9.98 21.99
CA VAL A 128 -5.42 -9.64 23.19
C VAL A 128 -5.59 -8.17 23.50
N PRO A 129 -6.23 -7.82 24.63
CA PRO A 129 -6.30 -6.43 25.07
C PRO A 129 -4.93 -5.92 25.45
N ILE A 130 -4.56 -4.76 24.92
CA ILE A 130 -3.26 -4.13 25.18
C ILE A 130 -3.34 -2.65 25.54
N ILE A 131 -4.43 -1.98 25.22
CA ILE A 131 -4.72 -0.62 25.64
C ILE A 131 -6.10 -0.62 26.28
N CYS A 132 -6.18 -0.20 27.52
CA CYS A 132 -7.43 -0.14 28.27
C CYS A 132 -7.63 1.26 28.83
N GLU A 133 -8.88 1.71 28.83
CA GLU A 133 -9.27 2.94 29.50
C GLU A 133 -9.30 2.73 31.02
N GLU A 134 -8.71 3.66 31.76
CA GLU A 134 -8.68 3.61 33.21
C GLU A 134 -10.10 3.62 33.81
N GLY A 135 -10.32 2.74 34.79
CA GLY A 135 -11.61 2.61 35.44
C GLY A 135 -12.60 1.66 34.78
N THR A 136 -12.22 1.03 33.66
CA THR A 136 -13.00 -0.07 33.08
C THR A 136 -12.71 -1.39 33.77
N ASP A 137 -13.68 -2.31 33.79
CA ASP A 137 -13.53 -3.63 34.42
C ASP A 137 -12.33 -4.39 33.87
N ILE A 138 -12.10 -4.30 32.53
CA ILE A 138 -10.98 -4.94 31.90
C ILE A 138 -9.65 -4.30 32.30
N TYR A 139 -9.58 -3.00 32.47
CA TYR A 139 -8.39 -2.33 33.01
C TYR A 139 -8.12 -2.78 34.44
N GLU A 140 -9.15 -2.82 35.30
CA GLU A 140 -8.99 -3.25 36.68
C GLU A 140 -8.50 -4.71 36.80
N GLU A 141 -8.92 -5.57 35.89
CA GLU A 141 -8.43 -6.96 35.82
C GLU A 141 -6.96 -7.05 35.32
N LEU A 142 -6.57 -6.22 34.35
CA LEU A 142 -5.29 -6.34 33.65
C LEU A 142 -4.25 -5.29 34.05
N LYS A 143 -4.57 -4.31 34.87
CA LYS A 143 -3.62 -3.29 35.34
C LYS A 143 -2.40 -3.95 36.00
N GLY A 144 -1.20 -3.55 35.52
CA GLY A 144 0.07 -4.12 36.00
C GLY A 144 0.38 -5.52 35.52
N VAL A 145 -0.50 -6.15 34.72
CA VAL A 145 -0.21 -7.43 34.07
C VAL A 145 0.67 -7.16 32.85
N SER A 146 1.91 -7.65 32.86
CA SER A 146 2.89 -7.45 31.78
C SER A 146 2.92 -8.58 30.77
N GLU A 147 2.53 -9.79 31.15
CA GLU A 147 2.48 -10.96 30.29
C GLU A 147 1.05 -11.25 29.82
N TYR A 148 0.92 -12.01 28.74
CA TYR A 148 -0.38 -12.40 28.24
C TYR A 148 -1.20 -13.16 29.29
N LYS A 149 -2.41 -12.67 29.52
CA LYS A 149 -3.42 -13.30 30.37
C LYS A 149 -4.76 -13.26 29.66
N VAL A 150 -5.45 -14.38 29.63
CA VAL A 150 -6.83 -14.44 29.15
C VAL A 150 -7.69 -13.63 30.12
N THR A 151 -8.43 -12.65 29.60
CA THR A 151 -9.38 -11.87 30.41
C THR A 151 -10.71 -12.62 30.54
N SER A 152 -11.35 -12.45 31.69
CA SER A 152 -12.72 -12.92 31.94
C SER A 152 -13.78 -11.90 31.49
N VAL A 153 -13.36 -10.68 31.21
CA VAL A 153 -14.27 -9.62 30.75
C VAL A 153 -14.61 -9.87 29.28
N ASP A 154 -15.89 -9.95 28.98
CA ASP A 154 -16.40 -10.03 27.62
C ASP A 154 -16.56 -8.61 27.04
N TRP A 155 -16.24 -8.45 25.76
CA TRP A 155 -16.45 -7.21 25.03
C TRP A 155 -16.87 -7.46 23.59
N ASP A 156 -17.75 -6.60 23.07
CA ASP A 156 -18.40 -6.75 21.76
C ASP A 156 -17.74 -5.99 20.61
N GLY A 157 -16.61 -5.31 20.85
CA GLY A 157 -15.94 -4.50 19.83
C GLY A 157 -14.52 -4.13 20.22
N PRO A 158 -13.76 -3.51 19.31
CA PRO A 158 -12.42 -3.03 19.61
C PRO A 158 -12.48 -1.95 20.70
N MET A 159 -11.44 -1.93 21.53
CA MET A 159 -11.28 -0.93 22.57
C MET A 159 -10.86 0.41 22.03
N ASP A 160 -10.95 1.43 22.85
CA ASP A 160 -10.39 2.73 22.52
C ASP A 160 -8.88 2.62 22.30
N THR A 161 -8.37 3.40 21.36
CA THR A 161 -6.95 3.39 21.00
C THR A 161 -6.09 4.32 21.86
N VAL A 162 -6.68 4.92 22.88
CA VAL A 162 -6.02 5.79 23.87
C VAL A 162 -6.34 5.28 25.28
N GLY A 163 -5.31 5.00 26.07
CA GLY A 163 -5.46 4.46 27.41
C GLY A 163 -4.12 4.05 27.98
N ILE A 164 -4.14 3.12 28.91
CA ILE A 164 -2.94 2.57 29.56
C ILE A 164 -2.60 1.22 28.94
N LEU A 165 -1.32 0.99 28.64
CA LEU A 165 -0.85 -0.30 28.15
C LEU A 165 -0.94 -1.36 29.25
N VAL A 166 -1.53 -2.48 28.89
CA VAL A 166 -1.55 -3.72 29.67
C VAL A 166 -0.93 -4.83 28.83
N GLN A 167 -0.47 -5.90 29.45
CA GLN A 167 0.08 -7.08 28.74
C GLN A 167 1.14 -6.75 27.69
N SER A 168 1.88 -5.65 27.90
CA SER A 168 2.84 -5.09 26.94
C SER A 168 4.28 -5.16 27.44
N GLY A 169 4.63 -6.23 28.17
CA GLY A 169 5.96 -6.46 28.71
C GLY A 169 6.48 -5.25 29.51
N PRO A 170 7.68 -4.74 29.18
CA PRO A 170 8.28 -3.62 29.91
C PRO A 170 7.56 -2.29 29.71
N PHE A 171 6.64 -2.19 28.76
CA PHE A 171 5.88 -0.98 28.44
C PHE A 171 4.52 -0.92 29.15
N THR A 172 4.18 -1.95 29.92
CA THR A 172 2.93 -2.01 30.71
C THR A 172 2.88 -0.86 31.69
N GLY A 173 1.75 -0.18 31.74
CA GLY A 173 1.53 1.01 32.59
C GLY A 173 1.84 2.34 31.92
N LEU A 174 2.47 2.35 30.74
CA LEU A 174 2.66 3.57 29.97
C LEU A 174 1.36 3.99 29.26
N ARG A 175 1.23 5.30 29.02
CA ARG A 175 0.09 5.83 28.27
C ARG A 175 0.27 5.56 26.77
N GLY A 176 -0.67 4.80 26.17
CA GLY A 176 -0.74 4.46 24.76
C GLY A 176 -1.48 5.49 23.92
N GLY A 177 -1.26 5.47 22.62
CA GLY A 177 -1.86 6.38 21.66
C GLY A 177 -0.83 6.89 20.65
N LYS A 178 -1.29 7.63 19.64
CA LYS A 178 -0.38 8.30 18.69
C LYS A 178 0.43 9.36 19.42
N HIS A 179 1.73 9.39 19.13
CA HIS A 179 2.69 10.33 19.74
C HIS A 179 2.73 10.26 21.26
N SER A 180 2.42 9.09 21.80
CA SER A 180 2.43 8.82 23.24
C SER A 180 3.81 8.43 23.75
N GLU A 181 3.96 8.44 25.07
CA GLU A 181 5.15 7.93 25.76
C GLU A 181 5.41 6.46 25.40
N ALA A 182 4.37 5.65 25.33
CA ALA A 182 4.49 4.24 24.94
C ALA A 182 4.98 4.05 23.50
N GLU A 183 4.47 4.84 22.56
CA GLU A 183 4.94 4.79 21.15
C GLU A 183 6.43 5.12 21.06
N GLU A 184 6.88 6.18 21.75
CA GLU A 184 8.29 6.57 21.75
C GLU A 184 9.17 5.49 22.40
N ALA A 185 8.75 4.93 23.54
CA ALA A 185 9.48 3.88 24.23
C ALA A 185 9.60 2.58 23.40
N VAL A 186 8.50 2.16 22.76
CA VAL A 186 8.50 0.97 21.88
C VAL A 186 9.38 1.21 20.65
N VAL A 187 9.28 2.38 20.01
CA VAL A 187 10.13 2.70 18.83
C VAL A 187 11.61 2.74 19.21
N ALA A 188 11.96 3.29 20.38
CA ALA A 188 13.32 3.29 20.88
C ALA A 188 13.83 1.84 21.07
N TYR A 189 13.05 1.00 21.73
CA TYR A 189 13.34 -0.42 21.91
C TYR A 189 13.55 -1.17 20.59
N LEU A 190 12.64 -1.00 19.62
CA LEU A 190 12.75 -1.65 18.30
C LEU A 190 14.02 -1.23 17.56
N THR A 191 14.41 0.03 17.70
CA THR A 191 15.63 0.58 17.08
C THR A 191 16.89 0.02 17.72
N GLU A 192 16.95 0.00 19.05
CA GLU A 192 18.09 -0.54 19.83
C GLU A 192 18.33 -2.02 19.51
N HIS A 193 17.26 -2.82 19.36
CA HIS A 193 17.32 -4.24 19.06
C HIS A 193 17.43 -4.55 17.55
N ASN A 194 17.51 -3.53 16.68
CA ASN A 194 17.59 -3.68 15.22
C ASN A 194 16.43 -4.48 14.59
N VAL A 195 15.24 -4.43 15.20
CA VAL A 195 14.02 -5.10 14.72
C VAL A 195 12.99 -4.13 14.14
N GLY A 196 13.25 -2.83 14.22
CA GLY A 196 12.41 -1.79 13.65
C GLY A 196 13.09 -0.42 13.66
N ARG A 197 12.48 0.56 13.02
CA ARG A 197 12.97 1.94 13.02
C ARG A 197 11.83 2.91 12.73
N ARG A 198 11.97 4.15 13.19
CA ARG A 198 11.09 5.25 12.77
C ARG A 198 11.29 5.54 11.29
N THR A 199 10.19 5.72 10.58
CA THR A 199 10.19 6.13 9.17
C THR A 199 9.07 7.13 8.92
N VAL A 200 9.21 7.91 7.87
CA VAL A 200 8.18 8.83 7.40
C VAL A 200 7.65 8.32 6.08
N GLN A 201 6.34 8.14 6.01
CA GLN A 201 5.65 7.78 4.79
C GLN A 201 4.64 8.89 4.44
N PHE A 202 4.80 9.44 3.26
CA PHE A 202 3.89 10.48 2.79
C PHE A 202 2.59 9.85 2.29
N ARG A 203 1.45 10.38 2.72
CA ARG A 203 0.12 9.98 2.21
C ARG A 203 -0.21 10.64 0.87
N LEU A 204 0.57 11.63 0.49
CA LEU A 204 0.42 12.29 -0.79
C LEU A 204 0.85 11.33 -1.90
N ARG A 205 -0.05 11.05 -2.84
CA ARG A 205 0.31 10.31 -4.06
C ARG A 205 1.18 11.20 -4.93
N ASP A 206 2.16 10.60 -5.59
CA ASP A 206 2.95 11.30 -6.59
C ASP A 206 2.04 11.87 -7.67
N TRP A 207 2.36 13.10 -8.07
CA TRP A 207 1.65 13.74 -9.16
C TRP A 207 2.15 13.18 -10.49
N LEU A 208 1.29 12.35 -11.13
CA LEU A 208 1.63 11.72 -12.39
C LEU A 208 1.60 12.76 -13.51
N ILE A 209 2.56 12.68 -14.42
CA ILE A 209 2.62 13.53 -15.60
C ILE A 209 1.54 13.16 -16.61
N SER A 210 1.18 11.90 -16.69
CA SER A 210 0.21 11.36 -17.66
C SER A 210 -1.25 11.58 -17.25
N ARG A 211 -2.10 11.86 -18.23
CA ARG A 211 -3.55 11.98 -18.11
C ARG A 211 -4.23 11.18 -19.20
N GLN A 212 -5.24 10.44 -18.83
CA GLN A 212 -6.11 9.67 -19.72
C GLN A 212 -7.23 10.58 -20.24
N ARG A 213 -6.85 11.61 -21.01
CA ARG A 213 -7.80 12.57 -21.60
C ARG A 213 -7.25 13.09 -22.93
N TYR A 214 -8.16 13.48 -23.83
CA TYR A 214 -7.79 14.01 -25.15
C TYR A 214 -7.00 15.31 -25.04
N TRP A 215 -7.46 16.27 -24.20
CA TRP A 215 -6.86 17.59 -24.12
C TRP A 215 -5.54 17.59 -23.33
N GLY A 216 -4.47 17.84 -24.06
CA GLY A 216 -3.11 17.92 -23.53
C GLY A 216 -2.08 17.62 -24.63
N ASN A 217 -0.80 17.78 -24.35
CA ASN A 217 0.25 17.38 -25.29
C ASN A 217 0.41 15.85 -25.23
N PRO A 218 0.31 15.14 -26.35
CA PRO A 218 0.57 13.70 -26.39
C PRO A 218 1.96 13.37 -25.85
N ILE A 219 2.04 12.30 -25.08
CA ILE A 219 3.34 11.79 -24.61
C ILE A 219 4.04 11.11 -25.79
N PRO A 220 5.23 11.57 -26.22
CA PRO A 220 5.88 11.11 -27.43
C PRO A 220 6.59 9.77 -27.25
N MET A 221 5.84 8.74 -26.88
CA MET A 221 6.33 7.39 -26.65
C MET A 221 5.53 6.36 -27.44
N ILE A 222 6.17 5.26 -27.78
CA ILE A 222 5.61 4.13 -28.52
C ILE A 222 5.89 2.87 -27.72
N HIS A 223 4.85 2.09 -27.45
CA HIS A 223 4.97 0.77 -26.85
C HIS A 223 5.14 -0.30 -27.93
N CYS A 224 6.15 -1.13 -27.79
CA CYS A 224 6.47 -2.24 -28.68
C CYS A 224 6.66 -3.52 -27.87
N ASP A 225 5.93 -4.57 -28.18
CA ASP A 225 6.04 -5.86 -27.48
C ASP A 225 7.47 -6.44 -27.48
N CYS A 226 8.27 -6.05 -28.47
CA CYS A 226 9.64 -6.55 -28.64
C CYS A 226 10.70 -5.65 -27.95
N CYS A 227 10.48 -4.32 -27.93
CA CYS A 227 11.48 -3.32 -27.50
C CYS A 227 11.09 -2.57 -26.23
N GLY A 228 9.88 -2.80 -25.69
CA GLY A 228 9.31 -2.01 -24.62
C GLY A 228 8.96 -0.59 -25.07
N ASP A 229 9.00 0.36 -24.18
CA ASP A 229 8.69 1.75 -24.45
C ASP A 229 9.86 2.44 -25.16
N VAL A 230 9.59 2.99 -26.34
CA VAL A 230 10.57 3.62 -27.23
C VAL A 230 10.13 5.06 -27.52
N PRO A 231 11.00 6.07 -27.43
CA PRO A 231 10.65 7.44 -27.76
C PRO A 231 10.36 7.60 -29.27
N VAL A 232 9.43 8.49 -29.60
CA VAL A 232 9.20 8.94 -30.98
C VAL A 232 10.45 9.65 -31.48
N PRO A 233 10.96 9.34 -32.69
CA PRO A 233 12.12 10.02 -33.26
C PRO A 233 11.89 11.53 -33.42
N TYR A 234 12.97 12.33 -33.30
CA TYR A 234 12.89 13.78 -33.37
C TYR A 234 12.34 14.31 -34.70
N ASP A 235 12.60 13.62 -35.80
CA ASP A 235 12.08 13.98 -37.12
C ASP A 235 10.59 13.70 -37.31
N GLN A 236 9.96 12.98 -36.36
CA GLN A 236 8.53 12.72 -36.30
C GLN A 236 7.79 13.56 -35.26
N LEU A 237 8.45 14.51 -34.64
CA LEU A 237 7.84 15.46 -33.72
C LEU A 237 7.37 16.74 -34.46
N PRO A 238 6.31 17.39 -33.99
CA PRO A 238 5.48 17.02 -32.81
C PRO A 238 4.48 15.89 -33.11
N VAL A 239 4.16 15.10 -32.07
CA VAL A 239 3.01 14.19 -32.15
C VAL A 239 1.73 15.05 -32.01
N THR A 240 0.92 15.08 -33.06
CA THR A 240 -0.31 15.88 -33.10
C THR A 240 -1.53 15.04 -32.69
N LEU A 241 -2.49 15.67 -32.04
CA LEU A 241 -3.79 15.07 -31.76
C LEU A 241 -4.61 14.93 -33.03
N PRO A 242 -5.41 13.85 -33.20
CA PRO A 242 -6.32 13.69 -34.33
C PRO A 242 -7.52 14.61 -34.21
N ASP A 243 -7.96 15.21 -35.33
CA ASP A 243 -9.07 16.16 -35.35
C ASP A 243 -10.45 15.49 -35.57
N ASN A 244 -10.47 14.17 -35.80
CA ASN A 244 -11.64 13.41 -36.23
C ASN A 244 -12.38 12.66 -35.09
N LEU A 245 -12.09 12.96 -33.83
CA LEU A 245 -12.76 12.35 -32.70
C LEU A 245 -14.02 13.14 -32.29
N ASP A 246 -15.12 12.43 -32.08
CA ASP A 246 -16.34 13.00 -31.48
C ASP A 246 -16.29 12.92 -29.95
N LEU A 247 -15.68 13.92 -29.34
CA LEU A 247 -15.55 14.00 -27.89
C LEU A 247 -16.92 14.14 -27.17
N ALA A 248 -17.95 14.63 -27.88
CA ALA A 248 -19.30 14.73 -27.33
C ALA A 248 -19.98 13.34 -27.27
N ALA A 249 -19.63 12.45 -28.19
CA ALA A 249 -20.06 11.05 -28.15
C ALA A 249 -19.27 10.19 -27.16
N GLY A 250 -18.16 10.73 -26.60
CA GLY A 250 -17.34 10.04 -25.62
C GLY A 250 -16.12 9.29 -26.21
N ASP A 251 -15.77 9.57 -27.47
CA ASP A 251 -14.59 8.97 -28.11
C ASP A 251 -13.33 9.28 -27.29
N THR A 252 -12.48 8.29 -27.18
CA THR A 252 -11.18 8.40 -26.50
C THR A 252 -10.03 8.32 -27.50
N LEU A 253 -8.89 8.89 -27.12
CA LEU A 253 -7.68 8.82 -27.95
C LEU A 253 -7.22 7.36 -28.16
N ALA A 254 -7.49 6.49 -27.18
CA ALA A 254 -7.16 5.06 -27.23
C ALA A 254 -7.98 4.28 -28.28
N GLU A 255 -9.15 4.77 -28.68
CA GLU A 255 -10.03 4.15 -29.67
C GLU A 255 -9.69 4.62 -31.10
N CYS A 256 -8.90 5.68 -31.25
CA CYS A 256 -8.48 6.22 -32.53
C CYS A 256 -7.35 5.38 -33.14
N LYS A 257 -7.68 4.39 -33.96
CA LYS A 257 -6.71 3.50 -34.60
C LYS A 257 -5.63 4.24 -35.38
N GLU A 258 -5.99 5.29 -36.09
CA GLU A 258 -5.07 6.12 -36.88
C GLU A 258 -4.01 6.80 -36.02
N PHE A 259 -4.34 7.11 -34.77
CA PHE A 259 -3.40 7.66 -33.80
C PHE A 259 -2.59 6.56 -33.12
N VAL A 260 -3.25 5.46 -32.71
CA VAL A 260 -2.65 4.40 -31.90
C VAL A 260 -1.69 3.54 -32.71
N GLU A 261 -2.11 3.09 -33.88
CA GLU A 261 -1.33 2.14 -34.69
C GLU A 261 -0.11 2.82 -35.33
N THR A 262 1.07 2.26 -35.06
CA THR A 262 2.33 2.79 -35.59
C THR A 262 3.37 1.66 -35.80
N THR A 263 4.55 2.05 -36.20
CA THR A 263 5.68 1.14 -36.36
C THR A 263 6.77 1.48 -35.36
N CYS A 264 7.33 0.49 -34.71
CA CYS A 264 8.43 0.69 -33.76
C CYS A 264 9.68 1.25 -34.51
N PRO A 265 10.19 2.41 -34.10
CA PRO A 265 11.37 3.01 -34.77
C PRO A 265 12.65 2.23 -34.54
N LYS A 266 12.68 1.34 -33.54
CA LYS A 266 13.87 0.54 -33.19
C LYS A 266 13.94 -0.78 -33.94
N CYS A 267 12.80 -1.49 -34.11
CA CYS A 267 12.82 -2.85 -34.74
C CYS A 267 11.93 -2.98 -35.96
N GLY A 268 11.18 -1.95 -36.35
CA GLY A 268 10.33 -1.95 -37.56
C GLY A 268 9.05 -2.79 -37.47
N LYS A 269 8.74 -3.39 -36.29
CA LYS A 269 7.53 -4.18 -36.10
C LYS A 269 6.32 -3.28 -35.76
N PRO A 270 5.08 -3.78 -35.95
CA PRO A 270 3.89 -3.09 -35.48
C PRO A 270 4.02 -2.74 -34.00
N ALA A 271 3.55 -1.55 -33.65
CA ALA A 271 3.62 -1.00 -32.29
C ALA A 271 2.46 -0.02 -32.04
N GLN A 272 2.31 0.45 -30.83
CA GLN A 272 1.22 1.34 -30.43
C GLN A 272 1.76 2.63 -29.83
N ARG A 273 1.23 3.79 -30.23
CA ARG A 273 1.51 5.04 -29.53
C ARG A 273 0.88 5.02 -28.16
N ILE A 274 1.56 5.64 -27.19
CA ILE A 274 0.96 5.94 -25.90
C ILE A 274 -0.18 6.95 -26.13
N THR A 275 -1.34 6.65 -25.57
CA THR A 275 -2.57 7.46 -25.72
C THR A 275 -2.77 8.46 -24.59
N ASP A 276 -1.86 8.50 -23.64
CA ASP A 276 -1.88 9.48 -22.56
C ASP A 276 -1.38 10.84 -23.06
N THR A 277 -1.94 11.89 -22.49
CA THR A 277 -1.49 13.27 -22.68
C THR A 277 -0.81 13.79 -21.42
N MET A 278 0.04 14.79 -21.56
CA MET A 278 0.64 15.46 -20.41
C MET A 278 -0.38 16.34 -19.68
N ASP A 279 -0.19 16.47 -18.36
CA ASP A 279 -0.94 17.45 -17.59
C ASP A 279 -0.71 18.86 -18.12
N THR A 280 -1.75 19.69 -18.12
CA THR A 280 -1.71 21.05 -18.66
C THR A 280 -0.69 21.95 -17.97
N PHE A 281 -0.42 21.74 -16.67
CA PHE A 281 0.63 22.46 -15.96
C PHE A 281 2.03 22.16 -16.47
N THR A 282 2.30 20.93 -16.91
CA THR A 282 3.57 20.57 -17.54
C THR A 282 3.83 21.44 -18.77
N CYS A 283 2.81 21.69 -19.59
CA CYS A 283 2.92 22.53 -20.79
C CYS A 283 3.04 24.01 -20.43
N SER A 284 2.18 24.51 -19.55
CA SER A 284 2.12 25.94 -19.19
C SER A 284 3.30 26.40 -18.35
N SER A 285 3.97 25.52 -17.60
CA SER A 285 5.11 25.90 -16.75
C SER A 285 6.37 26.28 -17.52
N TRP A 286 6.43 26.09 -18.83
CA TRP A 286 7.56 26.48 -19.67
C TRP A 286 7.59 27.94 -20.07
N TYR A 287 6.50 28.69 -19.94
CA TYR A 287 6.36 30.03 -20.51
C TYR A 287 7.44 31.01 -20.04
N TYR A 288 7.81 30.98 -18.76
CA TYR A 288 8.79 31.87 -18.19
C TYR A 288 10.23 31.63 -18.72
N LEU A 289 10.55 30.38 -19.02
CA LEU A 289 11.81 30.01 -19.66
C LEU A 289 11.87 30.53 -21.10
N ARG A 290 10.72 30.48 -21.80
CA ARG A 290 10.62 31.02 -23.16
C ARG A 290 10.89 32.52 -23.24
N TYR A 291 10.57 33.28 -22.20
CA TYR A 291 10.89 34.71 -22.16
C TYR A 291 12.40 35.00 -22.14
N CYS A 292 13.24 34.07 -21.71
CA CYS A 292 14.70 34.23 -21.73
C CYS A 292 15.25 34.16 -23.17
N ASP A 293 14.55 33.53 -24.10
CA ASP A 293 15.00 33.31 -25.48
C ASP A 293 13.82 33.31 -26.49
N PRO A 294 13.07 34.45 -26.59
CA PRO A 294 11.79 34.46 -27.30
C PRO A 294 11.90 34.32 -28.82
N HIS A 295 13.08 34.61 -29.36
CA HIS A 295 13.33 34.59 -30.82
C HIS A 295 14.00 33.28 -31.29
N ASN A 296 14.28 32.35 -30.41
CA ASN A 296 14.84 31.06 -30.78
C ASN A 296 13.81 30.22 -31.60
N THR A 297 14.19 29.86 -32.82
CA THR A 297 13.30 29.10 -33.72
C THR A 297 13.57 27.61 -33.69
N GLU A 298 14.65 27.16 -33.05
CA GLU A 298 15.06 25.75 -33.03
C GLU A 298 14.77 25.09 -31.68
N LEU A 299 14.91 25.83 -30.59
CA LEU A 299 14.72 25.33 -29.22
C LEU A 299 13.76 26.22 -28.45
N PRO A 300 13.07 25.71 -27.43
CA PRO A 300 12.26 26.54 -26.54
C PRO A 300 13.07 27.67 -25.90
N PHE A 301 14.33 27.41 -25.60
CA PHE A 301 15.35 28.35 -25.09
C PHE A 301 16.73 27.71 -25.20
N SER A 302 17.80 28.52 -25.26
CA SER A 302 19.16 28.02 -25.17
C SER A 302 19.62 27.97 -23.70
N LYS A 303 20.55 27.05 -23.39
CA LYS A 303 21.12 26.91 -22.07
C LYS A 303 21.86 28.20 -21.64
N GLU A 304 22.44 28.92 -22.58
CA GLU A 304 23.12 30.17 -22.32
C GLU A 304 22.19 31.29 -21.88
N SER A 305 21.00 31.35 -22.51
CA SER A 305 19.98 32.37 -22.17
C SER A 305 19.36 32.15 -20.79
N VAL A 306 19.20 30.91 -20.36
CA VAL A 306 18.59 30.56 -19.07
C VAL A 306 19.60 30.69 -17.90
N ASN A 307 20.89 30.50 -18.15
CA ASN A 307 21.93 30.56 -17.11
C ASN A 307 22.49 31.98 -16.83
N ARG A 308 21.89 33.00 -17.46
CA ARG A 308 22.23 34.42 -17.17
C ARG A 308 21.47 34.92 -15.95
#